data_365746a8d1266384762b2b3dbb2e2b32
#
_entry.id   365746a8d1266384762b2b3dbb2e2b32
#
_cell.length_a   1.000
_cell.length_b   1.000
_cell.length_c   1.000
_cell.angle_alpha   90.00
_cell.angle_beta   90.00
_cell.angle_gamma   90.00
#
_symmetry.space_group_name_H-M   'P 1'
#
loop_
_entity.id
_entity.type
_entity.pdbx_description
1 polymer ?
#
loop_
_entity_poly.entity_id
_entity_poly.type
_entity_poly.pdbx_seq_one_letter_code
_entity_poly.pdbx_strand_id
1 'polypeptide(L)'
;MSVLSATLALAEGDYAWTGTMELADPASFQRIRIDDPVTLELGGESFAMMVDNKTLSRDGVSRPRLTVSLISPTARFATPRATPMERTWDTAIRAREAAEEVVGEAIQWDLVDWIIPAGRLAVYDAAPLDVVRTIAEAAGGVVETTPGGVLRVRHRFPVAVPKWGRVTPNHILTDAADNLSCRESHRARHRVNRVTVRGWLPSGGHLSAEVDRREDGLNRGRTSFHSGGTAHLLVNHGSETAIQGITASAGALLTNADQSFTGTEDVTFDGTNTATLSQPARAIQSVIWLGNDLGALILAPDGMTLLASRSGVAIARVTFSVRTRSWRLSAPSRVAGLDSFPVQVRITGTSGDLVGDGEIVCQRGDGEFPGEDISDPLLATTEAKLSRGRAEIDAGEDLQEVSLTCVHRPGVSPGQIVEIHDALMGRSWRGKLTGVAHEAIGPRITTSLEVQRVPARS
;
A
#
# COMPACT_ATOMS: atom_id res chain seq x y z
N MET A 1 -36.66 -21.25 11.82
CA MET A 1 -36.26 -20.43 12.96
C MET A 1 -36.97 -19.08 12.83
N SER A 2 -37.62 -18.56 13.89
CA SER A 2 -38.31 -17.27 13.79
C SER A 2 -37.44 -16.19 14.40
N VAL A 3 -37.02 -15.21 13.59
CA VAL A 3 -36.19 -14.08 13.98
C VAL A 3 -37.07 -12.84 14.12
N LEU A 4 -36.93 -12.10 15.22
CA LEU A 4 -37.68 -10.88 15.52
C LEU A 4 -36.95 -9.66 14.95
N SER A 5 -35.65 -9.62 15.13
CA SER A 5 -34.77 -8.59 14.58
C SER A 5 -33.39 -9.14 14.27
N ALA A 6 -32.69 -8.48 13.37
CA ALA A 6 -31.31 -8.79 13.06
C ALA A 6 -30.55 -7.50 12.75
N THR A 7 -29.30 -7.43 13.21
CA THR A 7 -28.34 -6.37 12.82
C THR A 7 -27.10 -6.99 12.23
N LEU A 8 -26.44 -6.29 11.34
CA LEU A 8 -25.19 -6.71 10.73
C LEU A 8 -24.36 -5.48 10.37
N ALA A 9 -23.10 -5.45 10.72
CA ALA A 9 -22.23 -4.29 10.46
C ALA A 9 -20.81 -4.71 10.08
N LEU A 10 -20.15 -3.86 9.26
CA LEU A 10 -18.73 -3.91 8.95
C LEU A 10 -18.22 -2.47 8.81
N ALA A 11 -17.17 -2.12 9.51
CA ALA A 11 -16.47 -0.84 9.34
C ALA A 11 -15.07 -1.06 8.76
N GLU A 12 -14.51 -0.02 8.15
CA GLU A 12 -13.12 -0.04 7.67
C GLU A 12 -12.17 -0.20 8.87
N GLY A 13 -11.32 -1.21 8.81
CA GLY A 13 -10.45 -1.62 9.92
C GLY A 13 -10.96 -2.84 10.68
N ASP A 14 -12.26 -3.15 10.58
CA ASP A 14 -12.80 -4.42 11.05
C ASP A 14 -12.55 -5.50 10.00
N TYR A 15 -12.05 -6.64 10.45
CA TYR A 15 -11.78 -7.75 9.53
C TYR A 15 -13.01 -8.62 9.26
N ALA A 16 -14.06 -8.53 10.10
CA ALA A 16 -15.21 -9.43 10.06
C ALA A 16 -16.53 -8.67 10.17
N TRP A 17 -17.53 -9.13 9.45
CA TRP A 17 -18.90 -8.76 9.74
C TRP A 17 -19.28 -9.22 11.13
N THR A 18 -19.91 -8.34 11.89
CA THR A 18 -20.47 -8.63 13.21
C THR A 18 -21.97 -8.34 13.21
N GLY A 19 -22.73 -9.10 13.94
CA GLY A 19 -24.16 -8.88 13.99
C GLY A 19 -24.83 -9.52 15.18
N THR A 20 -26.10 -9.23 15.33
CA THR A 20 -26.95 -9.86 16.34
C THR A 20 -28.27 -10.27 15.74
N MET A 21 -28.87 -11.32 16.24
CA MET A 21 -30.26 -11.66 15.96
C MET A 21 -31.02 -11.97 17.25
N GLU A 22 -32.25 -11.50 17.31
CA GLU A 22 -33.18 -11.78 18.41
C GLU A 22 -34.18 -12.87 17.96
N LEU A 23 -34.29 -13.94 18.75
CA LEU A 23 -35.12 -15.09 18.41
C LEU A 23 -36.43 -15.03 19.18
N ALA A 24 -37.50 -15.43 18.51
CA ALA A 24 -38.83 -15.57 19.11
C ALA A 24 -39.02 -16.88 19.89
N ASP A 25 -38.29 -17.94 19.50
CA ASP A 25 -38.51 -19.30 19.95
C ASP A 25 -37.38 -19.83 20.84
N PRO A 26 -37.65 -20.12 22.13
CA PRO A 26 -36.68 -20.70 23.05
C PRO A 26 -36.14 -22.07 22.60
N ALA A 27 -36.93 -22.89 21.92
CA ALA A 27 -36.47 -24.20 21.47
C ALA A 27 -35.42 -24.09 20.36
N SER A 28 -35.54 -23.12 19.45
CA SER A 28 -34.53 -22.80 18.46
C SER A 28 -33.25 -22.29 19.13
N PHE A 29 -33.36 -21.38 20.10
CA PHE A 29 -32.23 -20.86 20.86
C PHE A 29 -31.45 -21.96 21.59
N GLN A 30 -32.11 -22.95 22.18
CA GLN A 30 -31.44 -24.06 22.87
C GLN A 30 -30.64 -24.96 21.93
N ARG A 31 -31.09 -25.14 20.68
CA ARG A 31 -30.44 -26.01 19.68
C ARG A 31 -29.19 -25.39 19.07
N ILE A 32 -29.13 -24.06 19.00
CA ILE A 32 -27.98 -23.34 18.47
C ILE A 32 -26.77 -23.50 19.40
N ARG A 33 -25.60 -23.79 18.82
CA ARG A 33 -24.31 -23.88 19.55
C ARG A 33 -23.37 -22.76 19.12
N ILE A 34 -22.38 -22.49 19.94
CA ILE A 34 -21.26 -21.61 19.57
C ILE A 34 -20.53 -22.25 18.37
N ASP A 35 -20.06 -21.42 17.47
CA ASP A 35 -19.41 -21.78 16.19
C ASP A 35 -20.30 -22.51 15.17
N ASP A 36 -21.60 -22.69 15.44
CA ASP A 36 -22.53 -23.17 14.40
C ASP A 36 -22.55 -22.20 13.20
N PRO A 37 -22.47 -22.72 11.96
CA PRO A 37 -22.60 -21.91 10.77
C PRO A 37 -24.03 -21.38 10.61
N VAL A 38 -24.15 -20.13 10.23
CA VAL A 38 -25.43 -19.43 10.00
C VAL A 38 -25.35 -18.69 8.68
N THR A 39 -26.33 -18.85 7.82
CA THR A 39 -26.53 -17.97 6.67
C THR A 39 -27.61 -16.95 7.05
N LEU A 40 -27.23 -15.67 7.07
CA LEU A 40 -28.16 -14.58 7.30
C LEU A 40 -28.56 -13.96 5.96
N GLU A 41 -29.83 -14.03 5.63
CA GLU A 41 -30.37 -13.41 4.42
C GLU A 41 -31.09 -12.11 4.77
N LEU A 42 -30.63 -11.00 4.18
CA LEU A 42 -31.19 -9.66 4.37
C LEU A 42 -31.48 -9.03 2.99
N GLY A 43 -32.75 -8.81 2.68
CA GLY A 43 -33.15 -8.09 1.48
C GLY A 43 -32.61 -8.67 0.16
N GLY A 44 -32.40 -9.98 0.09
CA GLY A 44 -31.87 -10.68 -1.08
C GLY A 44 -30.35 -10.82 -1.12
N GLU A 45 -29.66 -10.36 -0.09
CA GLU A 45 -28.21 -10.56 0.09
C GLU A 45 -27.97 -11.62 1.18
N SER A 46 -27.02 -12.53 0.94
CA SER A 46 -26.67 -13.61 1.86
C SER A 46 -25.31 -13.36 2.50
N PHE A 47 -25.27 -13.49 3.81
CA PHE A 47 -24.04 -13.34 4.61
C PHE A 47 -23.70 -14.68 5.28
N ALA A 48 -22.52 -15.18 5.02
CA ALA A 48 -21.97 -16.32 5.73
C ALA A 48 -21.48 -15.88 7.11
N MET A 49 -22.07 -16.42 8.16
CA MET A 49 -21.79 -16.07 9.54
C MET A 49 -21.56 -17.33 10.37
N MET A 50 -21.13 -17.16 11.59
CA MET A 50 -21.09 -18.19 12.62
C MET A 50 -21.56 -17.60 13.95
N VAL A 51 -22.02 -18.45 14.84
CA VAL A 51 -22.46 -18.04 16.16
C VAL A 51 -21.26 -17.71 17.02
N ASP A 52 -21.19 -16.46 17.47
CA ASP A 52 -20.13 -15.97 18.35
C ASP A 52 -20.49 -16.10 19.84
N ASN A 53 -21.71 -15.73 20.19
CA ASN A 53 -22.19 -15.75 21.56
C ASN A 53 -23.71 -15.95 21.61
N LYS A 54 -24.20 -16.42 22.76
CA LYS A 54 -25.64 -16.58 23.06
C LYS A 54 -25.95 -15.97 24.41
N THR A 55 -26.94 -15.10 24.46
CA THR A 55 -27.38 -14.46 25.69
C THR A 55 -28.88 -14.65 25.88
N LEU A 56 -29.24 -15.16 27.05
CA LEU A 56 -30.62 -15.18 27.52
C LEU A 56 -30.74 -14.19 28.66
N SER A 57 -31.58 -13.17 28.51
CA SER A 57 -31.90 -12.23 29.59
C SER A 57 -33.38 -12.33 29.94
N ARG A 58 -33.71 -12.24 31.23
CA ARG A 58 -35.07 -12.28 31.72
C ARG A 58 -35.25 -11.30 32.89
N ASP A 59 -36.18 -10.39 32.69
CA ASP A 59 -36.56 -9.43 33.70
C ASP A 59 -37.89 -9.83 34.32
N GLY A 60 -37.84 -10.43 35.52
CA GLY A 60 -39.04 -10.87 36.26
C GLY A 60 -39.86 -11.88 35.50
N VAL A 61 -41.14 -11.59 35.33
CA VAL A 61 -42.13 -12.44 34.62
C VAL A 61 -42.21 -12.11 33.11
N SER A 62 -41.38 -11.20 32.62
CA SER A 62 -41.38 -10.80 31.23
C SER A 62 -40.89 -11.92 30.32
N ARG A 63 -41.25 -11.83 29.03
CA ARG A 63 -40.75 -12.72 28.01
C ARG A 63 -39.23 -12.70 27.96
N PRO A 64 -38.52 -13.82 27.97
CA PRO A 64 -37.08 -13.81 27.89
C PRO A 64 -36.62 -13.24 26.53
N ARG A 65 -35.61 -12.40 26.58
CA ARG A 65 -34.90 -11.93 25.39
C ARG A 65 -33.80 -12.93 25.03
N LEU A 66 -33.85 -13.44 23.81
CA LEU A 66 -32.98 -14.48 23.29
C LEU A 66 -32.11 -13.88 22.19
N THR A 67 -30.89 -13.47 22.53
CA THR A 67 -29.97 -12.82 21.60
C THR A 67 -28.86 -13.77 21.19
N VAL A 68 -28.59 -13.87 19.90
CA VAL A 68 -27.46 -14.59 19.32
C VAL A 68 -26.56 -13.58 18.63
N SER A 69 -25.32 -13.50 19.06
CA SER A 69 -24.29 -12.71 18.37
C SER A 69 -23.65 -13.54 17.26
N LEU A 70 -23.42 -12.88 16.16
CA LEU A 70 -22.89 -13.48 14.92
C LEU A 70 -21.59 -12.78 14.52
N ILE A 71 -20.67 -13.54 13.94
CA ILE A 71 -19.42 -13.04 13.39
C ILE A 71 -19.10 -13.79 12.07
N SER A 72 -18.32 -13.19 11.18
CA SER A 72 -17.88 -13.88 9.97
C SER A 72 -17.04 -15.13 10.28
N PRO A 73 -17.08 -16.18 9.42
CA PRO A 73 -16.31 -17.42 9.63
C PRO A 73 -14.79 -17.20 9.69
N THR A 74 -14.29 -16.11 9.14
CA THR A 74 -12.87 -15.71 9.19
C THR A 74 -12.38 -15.39 10.61
N ALA A 75 -13.29 -15.23 11.58
CA ALA A 75 -12.94 -15.12 13.01
C ALA A 75 -12.17 -16.35 13.54
N ARG A 76 -12.23 -17.49 12.85
CA ARG A 76 -11.41 -18.67 13.15
C ARG A 76 -9.90 -18.41 13.05
N PHE A 77 -9.48 -17.38 12.30
CA PHE A 77 -8.08 -16.97 12.15
C PHE A 77 -7.61 -15.95 13.19
N ALA A 78 -8.51 -15.47 14.04
CA ALA A 78 -8.24 -14.50 15.09
C ALA A 78 -8.31 -15.13 16.48
N THR A 79 -7.64 -14.52 17.45
CA THR A 79 -7.81 -14.84 18.87
C THR A 79 -9.25 -14.52 19.31
N PRO A 80 -9.90 -15.36 20.14
CA PRO A 80 -9.36 -16.53 20.86
C PRO A 80 -9.47 -17.87 20.11
N ARG A 81 -9.99 -17.89 18.87
CA ARG A 81 -10.25 -19.14 18.13
C ARG A 81 -9.01 -19.71 17.46
N ALA A 82 -8.12 -18.85 16.99
CA ALA A 82 -6.86 -19.27 16.42
C ALA A 82 -5.80 -19.50 17.50
N THR A 83 -4.96 -20.51 17.30
CA THR A 83 -3.75 -20.69 18.10
C THR A 83 -2.69 -19.72 17.59
N PRO A 84 -2.07 -18.91 18.45
CA PRO A 84 -0.94 -18.09 18.08
C PRO A 84 0.22 -18.94 17.55
N MET A 85 0.99 -18.38 16.62
CA MET A 85 2.09 -19.07 15.95
C MET A 85 3.39 -18.31 16.09
N GLU A 86 4.50 -19.07 16.03
CA GLU A 86 5.83 -18.54 15.86
C GLU A 86 6.38 -18.97 14.51
N ARG A 87 6.86 -18.05 13.71
CA ARG A 87 7.43 -18.37 12.42
C ARG A 87 8.34 -17.28 11.89
N THR A 88 9.41 -17.70 11.25
CA THR A 88 10.28 -16.84 10.44
C THR A 88 10.37 -17.42 9.03
N TRP A 89 10.26 -16.56 8.02
CA TRP A 89 10.46 -16.97 6.63
C TRP A 89 11.92 -16.75 6.25
N ASP A 90 12.69 -17.84 6.22
CA ASP A 90 14.12 -17.82 5.90
C ASP A 90 14.42 -17.71 4.41
N THR A 91 13.38 -17.79 3.58
CA THR A 91 13.43 -17.58 2.13
C THR A 91 12.54 -16.40 1.74
N ALA A 92 12.88 -15.76 0.63
CA ALA A 92 12.03 -14.71 0.09
C ALA A 92 10.68 -15.30 -0.34
N ILE A 93 9.59 -14.61 -0.02
CA ILE A 93 8.22 -15.08 -0.28
C ILE A 93 7.36 -13.92 -0.80
N ARG A 94 6.34 -14.20 -1.61
CA ARG A 94 5.36 -13.19 -2.00
C ARG A 94 4.43 -12.86 -0.84
N ALA A 95 4.04 -11.59 -0.74
CA ALA A 95 3.16 -11.10 0.33
C ALA A 95 1.84 -11.87 0.39
N ARG A 96 1.21 -12.09 -0.76
CA ARG A 96 0.00 -12.90 -0.88
C ARG A 96 0.23 -14.34 -0.44
N GLU A 97 1.29 -14.97 -0.93
CA GLU A 97 1.63 -16.36 -0.61
C GLU A 97 1.87 -16.54 0.89
N ALA A 98 2.60 -15.62 1.54
CA ALA A 98 2.81 -15.63 2.98
C ALA A 98 1.48 -15.53 3.75
N ALA A 99 0.58 -14.67 3.30
CA ALA A 99 -0.74 -14.52 3.90
C ALA A 99 -1.61 -15.78 3.72
N GLU A 100 -1.64 -16.38 2.53
CA GLU A 100 -2.37 -17.62 2.25
C GLU A 100 -1.79 -18.82 3.04
N GLU A 101 -0.49 -18.84 3.22
CA GLU A 101 0.18 -19.91 3.97
C GLU A 101 -0.19 -19.94 5.46
N VAL A 102 -0.34 -18.76 6.08
CA VAL A 102 -0.70 -18.69 7.52
C VAL A 102 -2.18 -18.98 7.79
N VAL A 103 -3.07 -18.67 6.86
CA VAL A 103 -4.50 -18.98 7.00
C VAL A 103 -4.87 -20.37 6.47
N GLY A 104 -4.01 -20.97 5.64
CA GLY A 104 -4.21 -22.29 5.06
C GLY A 104 -5.30 -22.36 3.99
N GLU A 105 -5.72 -21.23 3.45
CA GLU A 105 -6.72 -21.13 2.38
C GLU A 105 -6.46 -19.92 1.48
N ALA A 106 -7.09 -19.89 0.30
CA ALA A 106 -6.98 -18.79 -0.64
C ALA A 106 -7.63 -17.51 -0.12
N ILE A 107 -6.94 -16.39 -0.29
CA ILE A 107 -7.38 -15.05 0.09
C ILE A 107 -7.72 -14.27 -1.19
N GLN A 108 -8.81 -13.51 -1.19
CA GLN A 108 -9.05 -12.53 -2.23
C GLN A 108 -8.06 -11.38 -2.07
N TRP A 109 -7.07 -11.30 -2.97
CA TRP A 109 -5.98 -10.33 -2.88
C TRP A 109 -6.15 -9.21 -3.91
N ASP A 110 -6.59 -8.05 -3.45
CA ASP A 110 -6.80 -6.83 -4.25
C ASP A 110 -5.81 -5.71 -3.85
N LEU A 111 -4.68 -6.09 -3.29
CA LEU A 111 -3.57 -5.20 -2.96
C LEU A 111 -2.40 -5.49 -3.90
N VAL A 112 -1.41 -4.60 -3.96
CA VAL A 112 -0.13 -4.92 -4.60
C VAL A 112 0.46 -6.20 -4.00
N ASP A 113 1.03 -7.05 -4.85
CA ASP A 113 1.72 -8.27 -4.41
C ASP A 113 3.22 -8.12 -4.65
N TRP A 114 4.01 -8.20 -3.59
CA TRP A 114 5.45 -7.96 -3.64
C TRP A 114 6.23 -9.09 -2.98
N ILE A 115 7.54 -9.12 -3.23
CA ILE A 115 8.44 -10.06 -2.58
C ILE A 115 8.90 -9.48 -1.25
N ILE A 116 8.65 -10.19 -0.18
CA ILE A 116 9.19 -9.94 1.16
C ILE A 116 10.54 -10.66 1.23
N PRO A 117 11.64 -9.97 1.56
CA PRO A 117 12.96 -10.60 1.63
C PRO A 117 13.07 -11.62 2.74
N ALA A 118 13.96 -12.60 2.55
CA ALA A 118 14.28 -13.62 3.52
C ALA A 118 14.59 -13.03 4.91
N GLY A 119 14.05 -13.62 5.96
CA GLY A 119 14.25 -13.22 7.35
C GLY A 119 13.63 -11.87 7.77
N ARG A 120 12.80 -11.24 6.90
CA ARG A 120 12.15 -9.96 7.21
C ARG A 120 10.74 -10.10 7.76
N LEU A 121 10.06 -11.16 7.41
CA LEU A 121 8.80 -11.53 8.03
C LEU A 121 9.11 -12.54 9.13
N ALA A 122 9.01 -12.08 10.37
CA ALA A 122 9.14 -12.91 11.56
C ALA A 122 7.97 -12.56 12.48
N VAL A 123 7.26 -13.57 12.93
CA VAL A 123 6.10 -13.42 13.82
C VAL A 123 6.33 -14.24 15.08
N TYR A 124 5.90 -13.70 16.19
CA TYR A 124 6.01 -14.31 17.49
C TYR A 124 4.70 -14.13 18.24
N ASP A 125 4.12 -15.22 18.73
CA ASP A 125 2.85 -15.23 19.47
C ASP A 125 1.72 -14.43 18.76
N ALA A 126 1.61 -14.60 17.46
CA ALA A 126 0.64 -13.88 16.63
C ALA A 126 -0.41 -14.83 16.04
N ALA A 127 -1.67 -14.42 16.07
CA ALA A 127 -2.73 -15.15 15.36
C ALA A 127 -2.54 -15.01 13.83
N PRO A 128 -2.96 -16.00 13.02
CA PRO A 128 -2.86 -15.93 11.57
C PRO A 128 -3.39 -14.62 10.97
N LEU A 129 -4.52 -14.13 11.48
CA LEU A 129 -5.11 -12.87 11.03
C LEU A 129 -4.22 -11.66 11.30
N ASP A 130 -3.52 -11.62 12.43
CA ASP A 130 -2.62 -10.52 12.77
C ASP A 130 -1.42 -10.47 11.84
N VAL A 131 -0.95 -11.64 11.39
CA VAL A 131 0.10 -11.74 10.37
C VAL A 131 -0.39 -11.19 9.02
N VAL A 132 -1.58 -11.61 8.59
CA VAL A 132 -2.19 -11.08 7.35
C VAL A 132 -2.38 -9.57 7.43
N ARG A 133 -2.84 -9.06 8.58
CA ARG A 133 -2.99 -7.62 8.82
C ARG A 133 -1.66 -6.89 8.74
N THR A 134 -0.62 -7.40 9.39
CA THR A 134 0.73 -6.82 9.35
C THR A 134 1.25 -6.71 7.91
N ILE A 135 1.08 -7.77 7.11
CA ILE A 135 1.48 -7.77 5.70
C ILE A 135 0.65 -6.73 4.91
N ALA A 136 -0.67 -6.70 5.08
CA ALA A 136 -1.55 -5.77 4.37
C ALA A 136 -1.24 -4.30 4.72
N GLU A 137 -1.09 -4.00 6.01
CA GLU A 137 -0.80 -2.65 6.53
C GLU A 137 0.56 -2.13 6.06
N ALA A 138 1.56 -3.01 5.91
CA ALA A 138 2.86 -2.63 5.37
C ALA A 138 2.71 -1.89 4.04
N ALA A 139 1.85 -2.35 3.13
CA ALA A 139 1.60 -1.72 1.84
C ALA A 139 0.38 -0.77 1.83
N GLY A 140 -0.13 -0.38 3.00
CA GLY A 140 -1.29 0.53 3.13
C GLY A 140 -2.62 -0.10 2.75
N GLY A 141 -2.74 -1.41 2.92
CA GLY A 141 -3.96 -2.19 2.75
C GLY A 141 -4.79 -2.33 4.02
N VAL A 142 -5.95 -2.92 3.87
CA VAL A 142 -6.86 -3.33 4.94
C VAL A 142 -7.33 -4.77 4.71
N VAL A 143 -7.67 -5.43 5.80
CA VAL A 143 -8.19 -6.81 5.79
C VAL A 143 -9.66 -6.76 6.14
N GLU A 144 -10.49 -7.44 5.37
CA GLU A 144 -11.94 -7.53 5.60
C GLU A 144 -12.46 -8.90 5.17
N THR A 145 -13.69 -9.20 5.51
CA THR A 145 -14.39 -10.42 5.06
C THR A 145 -15.50 -10.06 4.09
N THR A 146 -15.54 -10.75 2.96
CA THR A 146 -16.66 -10.63 2.01
C THR A 146 -17.97 -11.18 2.61
N PRO A 147 -19.14 -10.78 2.11
CA PRO A 147 -20.42 -11.38 2.54
C PRO A 147 -20.43 -12.90 2.46
N GLY A 148 -19.73 -13.48 1.47
CA GLY A 148 -19.58 -14.94 1.31
C GLY A 148 -18.63 -15.60 2.31
N GLY A 149 -18.04 -14.87 3.25
CA GLY A 149 -17.19 -15.43 4.30
C GLY A 149 -15.73 -15.65 3.88
N VAL A 150 -15.28 -15.07 2.77
CA VAL A 150 -13.90 -15.17 2.28
C VAL A 150 -13.08 -13.98 2.80
N LEU A 151 -11.88 -14.24 3.30
CA LEU A 151 -10.95 -13.20 3.71
C LEU A 151 -10.46 -12.41 2.48
N ARG A 152 -10.49 -11.09 2.58
CA ARG A 152 -10.09 -10.18 1.50
C ARG A 152 -9.05 -9.18 2.00
N VAL A 153 -8.01 -8.98 1.22
CA VAL A 153 -7.01 -7.93 1.41
C VAL A 153 -7.14 -6.95 0.26
N ARG A 154 -7.33 -5.67 0.55
CA ARG A 154 -7.49 -4.64 -0.48
C ARG A 154 -6.79 -3.34 -0.11
N HIS A 155 -6.64 -2.45 -1.08
CA HIS A 155 -6.23 -1.07 -0.79
C HIS A 155 -7.21 -0.38 0.15
N ARG A 156 -6.71 0.34 1.15
CA ARG A 156 -7.54 1.20 2.01
C ARG A 156 -8.30 2.25 1.21
N PHE A 157 -7.65 2.80 0.18
CA PHE A 157 -8.25 3.69 -0.81
C PHE A 157 -8.18 3.05 -2.19
N PRO A 158 -9.17 2.23 -2.61
CA PRO A 158 -9.19 1.61 -3.94
C PRO A 158 -9.15 2.65 -5.04
N VAL A 159 -9.86 3.78 -4.81
CA VAL A 159 -9.79 4.98 -5.63
C VAL A 159 -9.18 6.09 -4.80
N ALA A 160 -8.17 6.73 -5.34
CA ALA A 160 -7.50 7.85 -4.69
C ALA A 160 -8.45 9.05 -4.50
N VAL A 161 -8.33 9.76 -3.38
CA VAL A 161 -9.29 10.79 -2.93
C VAL A 161 -9.68 11.82 -4.01
N PRO A 162 -8.77 12.50 -4.72
CA PRO A 162 -9.16 13.49 -5.74
C PRO A 162 -9.75 12.89 -7.04
N LYS A 163 -9.77 11.56 -7.18
CA LYS A 163 -10.49 10.89 -8.30
C LYS A 163 -11.93 10.56 -7.98
N TRP A 164 -12.38 10.69 -6.73
CA TRP A 164 -13.73 10.33 -6.33
C TRP A 164 -14.82 11.03 -7.17
N GLY A 165 -14.62 12.30 -7.49
CA GLY A 165 -15.53 13.06 -8.34
C GLY A 165 -15.58 12.63 -9.82
N ARG A 166 -14.64 11.79 -10.28
CA ARG A 166 -14.49 11.44 -11.71
C ARG A 166 -14.80 9.98 -12.04
N VAL A 167 -14.76 9.09 -11.03
CA VAL A 167 -15.03 7.66 -11.24
C VAL A 167 -16.53 7.40 -11.26
N THR A 168 -16.94 6.34 -11.93
CA THR A 168 -18.33 5.86 -11.87
C THR A 168 -18.60 5.36 -10.44
N PRO A 169 -19.64 5.88 -9.76
CA PRO A 169 -19.99 5.43 -8.43
C PRO A 169 -20.51 4.00 -8.46
N ASN A 170 -20.24 3.24 -7.39
CA ASN A 170 -20.80 1.90 -7.22
C ASN A 170 -22.29 1.94 -6.92
N HIS A 171 -22.72 2.97 -6.17
CA HIS A 171 -24.12 3.18 -5.79
C HIS A 171 -24.47 4.67 -5.94
N ILE A 172 -25.71 4.91 -6.32
CA ILE A 172 -26.31 6.25 -6.36
C ILE A 172 -27.49 6.24 -5.39
N LEU A 173 -27.53 7.19 -4.46
CA LEU A 173 -28.58 7.36 -3.47
C LEU A 173 -29.23 8.74 -3.64
N THR A 174 -30.56 8.78 -3.52
CA THR A 174 -31.34 10.01 -3.67
C THR A 174 -32.32 10.19 -2.51
N ASP A 175 -32.54 11.41 -2.05
CA ASP A 175 -33.44 11.70 -0.93
C ASP A 175 -34.83 11.07 -1.09
N ALA A 176 -35.45 11.28 -2.25
CA ALA A 176 -36.82 10.87 -2.48
C ALA A 176 -37.00 9.34 -2.61
N ALA A 177 -36.05 8.67 -3.30
CA ALA A 177 -36.15 7.23 -3.55
C ALA A 177 -35.67 6.40 -2.38
N ASP A 178 -34.63 6.89 -1.67
CA ASP A 178 -33.94 6.10 -0.64
C ASP A 178 -34.32 6.53 0.78
N ASN A 179 -35.19 7.53 0.95
CA ASN A 179 -35.59 8.09 2.24
C ASN A 179 -34.39 8.40 3.14
N LEU A 180 -33.47 9.22 2.61
CA LEU A 180 -32.19 9.53 3.24
C LEU A 180 -32.35 10.38 4.49
N SER A 181 -31.71 9.98 5.58
CA SER A 181 -31.32 10.89 6.65
C SER A 181 -29.81 11.07 6.63
N CYS A 182 -29.34 12.29 6.88
CA CYS A 182 -27.94 12.66 6.76
C CYS A 182 -27.48 13.44 7.99
N ARG A 183 -26.32 13.07 8.50
CA ARG A 183 -25.60 13.82 9.54
C ARG A 183 -24.15 14.00 9.10
N GLU A 184 -23.73 15.25 9.02
CA GLU A 184 -22.37 15.62 8.62
C GLU A 184 -21.54 16.07 9.81
N SER A 185 -20.30 15.67 9.83
CA SER A 185 -19.31 16.05 10.84
C SER A 185 -17.98 16.37 10.14
N HIS A 186 -17.46 17.56 10.39
CA HIS A 186 -16.14 17.95 9.91
C HIS A 186 -15.27 18.37 11.07
N ARG A 187 -14.12 17.73 11.21
CA ARG A 187 -13.15 18.04 12.25
C ARG A 187 -11.84 18.41 11.58
N ALA A 188 -11.19 19.44 12.10
CA ALA A 188 -9.84 19.79 11.66
C ALA A 188 -8.90 18.59 11.84
N ARG A 189 -8.19 18.21 10.78
CA ARG A 189 -7.19 17.15 10.77
C ARG A 189 -5.85 17.71 10.36
N HIS A 190 -4.78 17.07 10.79
CA HIS A 190 -3.46 17.36 10.26
C HIS A 190 -3.41 16.87 8.81
N ARG A 191 -3.21 17.81 7.90
CA ARG A 191 -3.09 17.50 6.47
C ARG A 191 -1.72 16.91 6.18
N VAL A 192 -1.68 15.86 5.38
CA VAL A 192 -0.43 15.23 4.91
C VAL A 192 -0.48 15.13 3.41
N ASN A 193 0.53 15.70 2.73
CA ASN A 193 0.67 15.60 1.28
C ASN A 193 2.07 15.20 0.84
N ARG A 194 2.95 14.86 1.78
CA ARG A 194 4.28 14.30 1.52
C ARG A 194 4.65 13.33 2.62
N VAL A 195 5.11 12.14 2.26
CA VAL A 195 5.63 11.12 3.18
C VAL A 195 6.87 10.48 2.59
N THR A 196 7.83 10.13 3.44
CA THR A 196 8.98 9.33 3.08
C THR A 196 8.74 7.90 3.50
N VAL A 197 8.82 6.96 2.57
CA VAL A 197 8.67 5.53 2.84
C VAL A 197 10.01 4.84 2.66
N ARG A 198 10.51 4.25 3.74
CA ARG A 198 11.75 3.48 3.78
C ARG A 198 11.43 2.01 3.94
N GLY A 199 12.17 1.18 3.22
CA GLY A 199 12.08 -0.27 3.33
C GLY A 199 13.41 -0.89 3.71
N TRP A 200 13.49 -2.20 3.59
CA TRP A 200 14.75 -2.90 3.77
C TRP A 200 15.72 -2.56 2.65
N LEU A 201 16.96 -2.34 3.03
CA LEU A 201 18.08 -2.06 2.13
C LEU A 201 19.12 -3.14 2.24
N PRO A 202 19.53 -3.78 1.13
CA PRO A 202 20.78 -4.53 1.12
C PRO A 202 21.95 -3.59 1.38
N SER A 203 22.99 -4.08 2.03
CA SER A 203 24.25 -3.35 2.21
C SER A 203 24.89 -3.09 0.83
N GLY A 204 25.15 -1.85 0.49
CA GLY A 204 25.74 -1.45 -0.82
C GLY A 204 25.79 0.06 -1.00
N GLY A 205 26.32 0.51 -2.13
CA GLY A 205 26.40 1.93 -2.49
C GLY A 205 25.01 2.57 -2.59
N HIS A 206 24.92 3.80 -2.17
CA HIS A 206 23.66 4.54 -2.15
C HIS A 206 23.61 5.56 -3.30
N LEU A 207 22.54 5.52 -4.08
CA LEU A 207 22.19 6.53 -5.07
C LEU A 207 20.85 7.14 -4.74
N SER A 208 20.73 8.44 -4.96
CA SER A 208 19.45 9.15 -4.90
C SER A 208 19.09 9.75 -6.25
N ALA A 209 17.84 9.67 -6.62
CA ALA A 209 17.32 10.32 -7.81
C ALA A 209 16.23 11.32 -7.42
N GLU A 210 16.28 12.49 -8.01
CA GLU A 210 15.30 13.54 -7.85
C GLU A 210 14.65 13.81 -9.20
N VAL A 211 13.34 13.72 -9.24
CA VAL A 211 12.54 14.11 -10.39
C VAL A 211 12.18 15.58 -10.22
N ASP A 212 12.71 16.42 -11.10
CA ASP A 212 12.35 17.84 -11.13
C ASP A 212 11.30 18.08 -12.19
N ARG A 213 10.22 18.68 -11.77
CA ARG A 213 9.16 19.13 -12.65
C ARG A 213 9.43 20.54 -13.11
N ARG A 214 9.26 20.79 -14.39
CA ARG A 214 9.36 22.14 -14.93
C ARG A 214 8.04 22.73 -15.42
N GLU A 215 7.03 21.92 -15.73
CA GLU A 215 5.75 22.41 -16.25
C GLU A 215 4.56 21.55 -15.81
N ASP A 216 3.47 22.20 -15.50
CA ASP A 216 2.08 21.72 -15.50
C ASP A 216 1.68 20.42 -14.81
N GLY A 217 1.79 20.31 -13.53
CA GLY A 217 1.07 19.29 -12.81
C GLY A 217 1.91 18.14 -12.28
N LEU A 218 3.18 18.00 -12.66
CA LEU A 218 4.08 17.04 -12.03
C LEU A 218 4.74 17.66 -10.80
N ASN A 219 4.74 16.94 -9.70
CA ASN A 219 5.41 17.34 -8.49
C ASN A 219 6.73 16.61 -8.34
N ARG A 220 7.59 17.14 -7.49
CA ARG A 220 8.85 16.50 -7.19
C ARG A 220 8.62 15.14 -6.58
N GLY A 221 9.32 14.14 -7.11
CA GLY A 221 9.49 12.85 -6.50
C GLY A 221 10.96 12.62 -6.19
N ARG A 222 11.24 12.01 -5.08
CA ARG A 222 12.58 11.58 -4.72
C ARG A 222 12.55 10.10 -4.42
N THR A 223 13.54 9.39 -4.92
CA THR A 223 13.76 7.99 -4.58
C THR A 223 15.22 7.73 -4.37
N SER A 224 15.52 6.85 -3.46
CA SER A 224 16.87 6.36 -3.21
C SER A 224 16.95 4.89 -3.58
N PHE A 225 18.05 4.47 -4.17
CA PHE A 225 18.29 3.09 -4.54
C PHE A 225 19.75 2.69 -4.32
N HIS A 226 19.96 1.41 -4.27
CA HIS A 226 21.27 0.80 -4.18
C HIS A 226 21.75 0.27 -5.52
N SER A 227 23.03 -0.04 -5.57
CA SER A 227 23.74 -0.41 -6.77
C SER A 227 23.19 -1.65 -7.49
N GLY A 228 23.10 -1.66 -8.83
CA GLY A 228 22.83 -2.81 -9.72
C GLY A 228 21.38 -3.06 -10.15
N GLY A 229 20.41 -2.20 -9.81
CA GLY A 229 19.00 -2.47 -10.04
C GLY A 229 18.28 -1.52 -10.99
N THR A 230 16.98 -1.71 -11.05
CA THR A 230 16.02 -0.82 -11.69
C THR A 230 15.62 0.27 -10.71
N ALA A 231 15.76 1.53 -11.13
CA ALA A 231 15.31 2.66 -10.33
C ALA A 231 13.84 2.93 -10.61
N HIS A 232 13.06 3.09 -9.56
CA HIS A 232 11.67 3.51 -9.64
C HIS A 232 11.54 4.93 -9.12
N LEU A 233 10.97 5.80 -9.91
CA LEU A 233 10.76 7.19 -9.57
C LEU A 233 9.31 7.46 -9.35
N LEU A 234 9.01 8.09 -8.24
CA LEU A 234 7.69 8.55 -7.92
C LEU A 234 7.46 9.92 -8.49
N VAL A 235 6.43 10.02 -9.30
CA VAL A 235 5.95 11.30 -9.79
C VAL A 235 4.50 11.45 -9.41
N ASN A 236 4.19 12.57 -8.78
CA ASN A 236 2.83 12.95 -8.46
C ASN A 236 2.36 13.98 -9.46
N HIS A 237 1.29 13.69 -10.16
CA HIS A 237 0.72 14.60 -11.14
C HIS A 237 -0.26 15.58 -10.46
N GLY A 238 0.02 16.85 -10.43
CA GLY A 238 -0.72 17.98 -9.89
C GLY A 238 -2.09 17.73 -9.25
N SER A 239 -3.15 17.97 -10.00
CA SER A 239 -4.52 17.74 -9.55
C SER A 239 -4.96 16.27 -9.61
N GLU A 240 -4.18 15.41 -10.23
CA GLU A 240 -4.46 13.98 -10.24
C GLU A 240 -3.89 13.30 -9.02
N THR A 241 -4.60 12.38 -8.56
CA THR A 241 -4.39 11.64 -7.34
C THR A 241 -3.49 10.46 -7.46
N ALA A 242 -2.99 10.17 -8.61
CA ALA A 242 -2.14 9.04 -8.79
C ALA A 242 -0.70 9.41 -8.47
N ILE A 243 -0.19 8.86 -7.39
CA ILE A 243 1.24 8.66 -7.25
C ILE A 243 1.61 7.59 -8.27
N GLN A 244 2.47 7.93 -9.20
CA GLN A 244 2.88 7.02 -10.27
C GLN A 244 4.35 6.70 -10.14
N GLY A 245 4.67 5.42 -10.21
CA GLY A 245 6.03 4.94 -10.30
C GLY A 245 6.51 4.94 -11.75
N ILE A 246 7.65 5.56 -11.99
CA ILE A 246 8.38 5.47 -13.25
C ILE A 246 9.50 4.47 -13.05
N THR A 247 9.49 3.39 -13.84
CA THR A 247 10.58 2.43 -13.85
C THR A 247 11.63 2.85 -14.87
N ALA A 248 12.86 3.02 -14.40
CA ALA A 248 13.98 3.34 -15.25
C ALA A 248 15.13 2.36 -14.98
N SER A 249 15.57 1.65 -16.00
CA SER A 249 16.73 0.76 -15.92
C SER A 249 18.02 1.55 -16.04
N ALA A 250 19.01 1.21 -15.23
CA ALA A 250 20.34 1.81 -15.32
C ALA A 250 20.89 1.66 -16.77
N GLY A 251 21.04 2.77 -17.48
CA GLY A 251 21.52 2.82 -18.87
C GLY A 251 20.44 2.87 -19.95
N ALA A 252 19.15 2.78 -19.63
CA ALA A 252 18.07 2.79 -20.62
C ALA A 252 17.62 4.18 -21.04
N LEU A 253 17.88 5.19 -20.26
CA LEU A 253 17.43 6.56 -20.49
C LEU A 253 18.63 7.51 -20.42
N LEU A 254 19.16 7.90 -21.57
CA LEU A 254 20.30 8.79 -21.66
C LEU A 254 19.88 10.19 -22.03
N THR A 255 20.45 11.16 -21.36
CA THR A 255 20.44 12.54 -21.82
C THR A 255 21.82 13.12 -21.92
N ASN A 256 21.90 14.23 -22.65
CA ASN A 256 23.11 14.95 -22.97
C ASN A 256 23.73 15.74 -21.78
N ALA A 257 23.33 15.50 -20.56
CA ALA A 257 23.92 16.19 -19.42
C ALA A 257 25.03 15.34 -18.79
N ASP A 258 26.24 15.76 -18.94
CA ASP A 258 27.42 15.17 -18.33
C ASP A 258 27.44 15.43 -16.81
N GLN A 259 27.00 14.46 -16.05
CA GLN A 259 27.28 14.41 -14.61
C GLN A 259 28.18 13.20 -14.35
N SER A 260 29.38 13.45 -13.93
CA SER A 260 30.34 12.42 -13.57
C SER A 260 30.32 12.18 -12.07
N PHE A 261 30.13 10.94 -11.68
CA PHE A 261 30.40 10.49 -10.31
C PHE A 261 31.88 10.13 -10.20
N THR A 262 32.44 10.38 -9.02
CA THR A 262 33.81 9.99 -8.73
C THR A 262 33.77 8.72 -7.87
N GLY A 263 34.39 7.66 -8.34
CA GLY A 263 34.64 6.42 -7.60
C GLY A 263 36.09 6.38 -7.15
N THR A 264 36.35 5.75 -6.01
CA THR A 264 37.71 5.47 -5.54
C THR A 264 37.74 4.04 -5.02
N GLU A 265 38.65 3.21 -5.54
CA GLU A 265 38.85 1.84 -5.07
C GLU A 265 40.32 1.45 -5.09
N ASP A 266 40.68 0.48 -4.25
CA ASP A 266 42.00 -0.13 -4.24
C ASP A 266 41.98 -1.39 -5.12
N VAL A 267 42.77 -1.39 -6.16
CA VAL A 267 42.89 -2.51 -7.12
C VAL A 267 44.21 -3.23 -6.95
N THR A 268 44.17 -4.56 -7.13
CA THR A 268 45.36 -5.43 -6.97
C THR A 268 45.78 -5.98 -8.33
N PHE A 269 47.07 -5.91 -8.61
CA PHE A 269 47.73 -6.51 -9.76
C PHE A 269 48.50 -7.74 -9.31
N ASP A 270 48.11 -8.92 -9.77
CA ASP A 270 48.68 -10.22 -9.36
C ASP A 270 49.75 -10.74 -10.33
N GLY A 271 50.83 -10.02 -10.47
CA GLY A 271 51.95 -10.44 -11.37
C GLY A 271 51.67 -10.25 -12.84
N THR A 272 50.44 -9.95 -13.24
CA THR A 272 50.04 -9.52 -14.58
C THR A 272 50.06 -7.99 -14.63
N ASN A 273 49.88 -7.41 -15.80
CA ASN A 273 49.74 -5.97 -15.94
C ASN A 273 48.28 -5.52 -15.92
N THR A 274 47.37 -6.37 -15.45
CA THR A 274 45.94 -6.12 -15.49
C THR A 274 45.33 -6.13 -14.07
N ALA A 275 44.36 -5.25 -13.85
CA ALA A 275 43.44 -5.29 -12.71
C ALA A 275 42.03 -4.93 -13.18
N THR A 276 41.03 -5.34 -12.42
CA THR A 276 39.63 -5.09 -12.77
C THR A 276 39.01 -4.18 -11.73
N LEU A 277 38.35 -3.10 -12.21
CA LEU A 277 37.51 -2.26 -11.40
C LEU A 277 36.20 -2.98 -11.07
N SER A 278 35.63 -2.70 -9.91
CA SER A 278 34.32 -3.20 -9.52
C SER A 278 33.18 -2.60 -10.37
N GLN A 279 33.47 -1.53 -11.11
CA GLN A 279 32.48 -0.77 -11.88
C GLN A 279 33.06 -0.17 -13.15
N PRO A 280 32.22 0.00 -14.21
CA PRO A 280 32.63 0.66 -15.44
C PRO A 280 33.01 2.12 -15.20
N ALA A 281 34.26 2.47 -15.44
CA ALA A 281 34.77 3.82 -15.43
C ALA A 281 34.71 4.46 -16.82
N ARG A 282 34.59 5.78 -16.86
CA ARG A 282 34.71 6.59 -18.08
C ARG A 282 36.14 7.04 -18.30
N ALA A 283 36.79 7.42 -17.20
CA ALA A 283 38.17 7.89 -17.22
C ALA A 283 38.81 7.73 -15.84
N ILE A 284 40.11 7.48 -15.82
CA ILE A 284 40.91 7.53 -14.60
C ILE A 284 41.19 9.00 -14.29
N GLN A 285 40.92 9.40 -13.06
CA GLN A 285 41.20 10.78 -12.57
C GLN A 285 42.55 10.86 -11.85
N SER A 286 42.84 9.89 -10.99
CA SER A 286 44.12 9.82 -10.29
C SER A 286 44.47 8.39 -9.91
N VAL A 287 45.74 8.11 -9.76
CA VAL A 287 46.30 6.83 -9.33
C VAL A 287 47.30 7.08 -8.22
N ILE A 288 47.19 6.37 -7.13
CA ILE A 288 48.16 6.39 -6.03
C ILE A 288 48.59 4.94 -5.82
N TRP A 289 49.87 4.65 -6.08
CA TRP A 289 50.42 3.35 -5.79
C TRP A 289 50.62 3.16 -4.28
N LEU A 290 50.06 2.08 -3.75
CA LEU A 290 50.15 1.70 -2.34
C LEU A 290 51.28 0.71 -2.07
N GLY A 291 52.01 0.34 -3.10
CA GLY A 291 53.11 -0.61 -3.08
C GLY A 291 54.07 -0.31 -4.23
N ASN A 292 54.43 -1.36 -5.00
CA ASN A 292 55.31 -1.19 -6.17
C ASN A 292 54.62 -0.34 -7.24
N ASP A 293 55.37 0.52 -7.86
CA ASP A 293 54.89 1.35 -8.96
C ASP A 293 55.04 0.57 -10.29
N LEU A 294 53.90 0.22 -10.89
CA LEU A 294 53.83 -0.47 -12.18
C LEU A 294 53.70 0.50 -13.37
N GLY A 295 53.94 1.79 -13.14
CA GLY A 295 53.95 2.83 -14.17
C GLY A 295 52.56 3.41 -14.46
N ALA A 296 52.34 3.82 -15.69
CA ALA A 296 51.06 4.39 -16.10
C ALA A 296 49.94 3.35 -16.16
N LEU A 297 48.75 3.76 -15.73
CA LEU A 297 47.55 2.99 -15.86
C LEU A 297 46.70 3.48 -17.06
N ILE A 298 46.21 2.54 -17.84
CA ILE A 298 45.34 2.78 -18.99
C ILE A 298 44.03 2.06 -18.71
N LEU A 299 42.92 2.73 -18.89
CA LEU A 299 41.59 2.14 -18.84
C LEU A 299 41.28 1.51 -20.23
N ALA A 300 41.02 0.23 -20.26
CA ALA A 300 40.60 -0.46 -21.45
C ALA A 300 39.22 0.01 -21.97
N PRO A 301 38.91 -0.25 -23.28
CA PRO A 301 37.61 0.18 -23.85
C PRO A 301 36.38 -0.39 -23.20
N ASP A 302 36.50 -1.50 -22.47
CA ASP A 302 35.41 -2.10 -21.66
C ASP A 302 34.99 -1.24 -20.46
N GLY A 303 35.86 -0.28 -20.09
CA GLY A 303 35.65 0.57 -18.94
C GLY A 303 35.88 -0.09 -17.59
N MET A 304 36.29 -1.34 -17.56
CA MET A 304 36.49 -2.11 -16.31
C MET A 304 37.94 -2.58 -16.14
N THR A 305 38.64 -2.88 -17.20
CA THR A 305 39.99 -3.40 -17.15
C THR A 305 41.02 -2.26 -17.09
N LEU A 306 41.88 -2.30 -16.10
CA LEU A 306 43.04 -1.42 -15.96
C LEU A 306 44.29 -2.15 -16.45
N LEU A 307 45.06 -1.47 -17.27
CA LEU A 307 46.34 -1.97 -17.82
C LEU A 307 47.48 -1.12 -17.26
N ALA A 308 48.39 -1.73 -16.54
CA ALA A 308 49.63 -1.12 -16.10
C ALA A 308 50.70 -1.20 -17.21
N SER A 309 51.59 -0.21 -17.32
CA SER A 309 52.67 -0.23 -18.30
C SER A 309 53.77 -1.26 -17.98
N ARG A 310 53.81 -1.78 -16.76
CA ARG A 310 54.78 -2.81 -16.29
C ARG A 310 54.06 -3.90 -15.56
N SER A 311 54.52 -5.12 -15.63
CA SER A 311 53.99 -6.26 -14.90
C SER A 311 54.61 -6.33 -13.49
N GLY A 312 53.84 -6.76 -12.53
CA GLY A 312 54.29 -6.95 -11.15
C GLY A 312 53.13 -7.11 -10.18
N VAL A 313 53.43 -7.37 -8.93
CA VAL A 313 52.48 -7.40 -7.82
C VAL A 313 52.44 -6.04 -7.16
N ALA A 314 51.28 -5.39 -7.22
CA ALA A 314 51.10 -4.05 -6.66
C ALA A 314 49.65 -3.79 -6.29
N ILE A 315 49.44 -2.80 -5.44
CA ILE A 315 48.09 -2.27 -5.11
C ILE A 315 48.11 -0.77 -5.48
N ALA A 316 47.09 -0.37 -6.23
CA ALA A 316 46.87 1.00 -6.57
C ALA A 316 45.51 1.48 -6.07
N ARG A 317 45.48 2.67 -5.47
CA ARG A 317 44.25 3.40 -5.25
C ARG A 317 43.92 4.22 -6.46
N VAL A 318 42.84 3.86 -7.11
CA VAL A 318 42.40 4.48 -8.36
C VAL A 318 41.16 5.32 -8.14
N THR A 319 41.23 6.59 -8.49
CA THR A 319 40.06 7.47 -8.51
C THR A 319 39.63 7.65 -9.95
N PHE A 320 38.37 7.37 -10.25
CA PHE A 320 37.83 7.35 -11.59
C PHE A 320 36.47 8.02 -11.69
N SER A 321 36.14 8.53 -12.86
CA SER A 321 34.78 8.99 -13.15
C SER A 321 33.96 7.83 -13.65
N VAL A 322 32.85 7.56 -12.98
CA VAL A 322 31.87 6.57 -13.43
C VAL A 322 31.08 7.16 -14.59
N ARG A 323 30.65 6.32 -15.54
CA ARG A 323 29.81 6.76 -16.66
C ARG A 323 28.62 7.52 -16.12
N THR A 324 28.50 8.76 -16.57
CA THR A 324 27.38 9.62 -16.27
C THR A 324 26.07 8.98 -16.69
N ARG A 325 25.11 9.01 -15.80
CA ARG A 325 23.75 8.60 -16.12
C ARG A 325 22.82 9.74 -15.72
N SER A 326 22.64 10.71 -16.59
CA SER A 326 21.52 11.62 -16.50
C SER A 326 20.37 11.05 -17.32
N TRP A 327 19.17 11.14 -16.83
CA TRP A 327 18.02 10.45 -17.37
C TRP A 327 17.01 11.50 -17.80
N ARG A 328 16.65 11.44 -19.06
CA ARG A 328 15.59 12.26 -19.61
C ARG A 328 14.51 11.34 -20.13
N LEU A 329 13.33 11.41 -19.55
CA LEU A 329 12.15 10.88 -20.19
C LEU A 329 11.76 11.85 -21.29
N SER A 330 12.13 11.55 -22.53
CA SER A 330 11.64 12.33 -23.66
C SER A 330 10.23 11.87 -24.01
N ALA A 331 9.37 12.83 -24.37
CA ALA A 331 8.14 12.48 -25.04
C ALA A 331 8.46 11.72 -26.36
N PRO A 332 7.76 10.69 -26.73
CA PRO A 332 6.51 10.17 -26.23
C PRO A 332 6.66 8.98 -25.28
N SER A 333 7.72 8.92 -24.52
CA SER A 333 7.87 7.89 -23.50
C SER A 333 6.72 8.01 -22.53
N ARG A 334 5.63 7.41 -22.91
CA ARG A 334 4.42 7.34 -22.13
C ARG A 334 4.69 6.45 -20.93
N VAL A 335 5.13 7.05 -19.89
CA VAL A 335 4.93 6.47 -18.59
C VAL A 335 3.46 6.68 -18.27
N ALA A 336 2.74 5.62 -17.99
CA ALA A 336 1.30 5.70 -17.77
C ALA A 336 0.96 6.83 -16.80
N GLY A 337 0.20 7.83 -17.28
CA GLY A 337 -0.19 9.02 -16.54
C GLY A 337 0.75 10.21 -16.60
N LEU A 338 1.87 10.13 -17.28
CA LEU A 338 2.74 11.25 -17.62
C LEU A 338 2.48 11.66 -19.07
N ASP A 339 1.27 12.04 -19.36
CA ASP A 339 0.93 12.55 -20.68
C ASP A 339 1.66 13.87 -20.90
N SER A 340 2.63 13.83 -21.80
CA SER A 340 3.19 14.96 -22.51
C SER A 340 4.39 15.73 -21.96
N PHE A 341 5.02 15.39 -20.82
CA PHE A 341 6.15 16.21 -20.33
C PHE A 341 7.48 15.46 -20.28
N PRO A 342 8.58 16.07 -20.74
CA PRO A 342 9.90 15.57 -20.44
C PRO A 342 10.20 15.72 -18.96
N VAL A 343 10.31 14.62 -18.26
CA VAL A 343 10.76 14.58 -16.87
C VAL A 343 12.27 14.50 -16.86
N GLN A 344 12.95 15.47 -16.28
CA GLN A 344 14.37 15.40 -16.04
C GLN A 344 14.61 14.70 -14.71
N VAL A 345 15.43 13.66 -14.73
CA VAL A 345 15.86 12.95 -13.55
C VAL A 345 17.32 13.23 -13.31
N ARG A 346 17.62 13.83 -12.16
CA ARG A 346 18.99 14.00 -11.71
C ARG A 346 19.33 12.88 -10.72
N ILE A 347 20.38 12.14 -11.01
CA ILE A 347 20.91 11.12 -10.12
C ILE A 347 22.14 11.70 -9.45
N THR A 348 22.18 11.69 -8.12
CA THR A 348 23.34 12.06 -7.32
C THR A 348 23.69 10.92 -6.38
N GLY A 349 24.94 10.56 -6.26
CA GLY A 349 25.41 9.50 -5.37
C GLY A 349 26.87 9.15 -5.53
N THR A 350 27.37 8.27 -4.68
CA THR A 350 28.68 7.66 -4.79
C THR A 350 28.61 6.41 -5.67
N SER A 351 29.71 6.06 -6.30
CA SER A 351 29.84 4.93 -7.19
C SER A 351 29.38 3.61 -6.58
N GLY A 352 28.63 2.84 -7.31
CA GLY A 352 28.13 1.53 -6.95
C GLY A 352 27.11 1.06 -7.97
N ASP A 353 26.93 -0.24 -8.13
CA ASP A 353 25.87 -0.78 -8.96
C ASP A 353 24.49 -0.50 -8.30
N LEU A 354 23.51 -0.15 -9.06
CA LEU A 354 22.16 0.16 -8.56
C LEU A 354 21.42 -1.13 -8.19
N VAL A 355 21.16 -1.35 -6.92
CA VAL A 355 20.36 -2.50 -6.44
C VAL A 355 19.23 -2.01 -5.55
N GLY A 356 18.01 -2.07 -6.06
CA GLY A 356 16.80 -1.90 -5.25
C GLY A 356 16.56 -0.49 -4.69
N ASP A 357 15.45 -0.36 -3.99
CA ASP A 357 14.92 0.92 -3.54
C ASP A 357 15.09 1.10 -2.03
N GLY A 358 15.85 2.09 -1.63
CA GLY A 358 15.97 2.42 -0.23
C GLY A 358 14.81 3.23 0.33
N GLU A 359 14.66 4.40 -0.22
CA GLU A 359 13.74 5.42 0.24
C GLU A 359 12.94 5.97 -0.94
N ILE A 360 11.65 6.18 -0.73
CA ILE A 360 10.78 6.81 -1.70
C ILE A 360 10.05 7.96 -1.02
N VAL A 361 10.13 9.15 -1.61
CA VAL A 361 9.32 10.29 -1.18
C VAL A 361 8.07 10.37 -2.05
N CYS A 362 6.93 10.11 -1.42
CA CYS A 362 5.62 10.28 -2.02
C CYS A 362 5.13 11.69 -1.75
N GLN A 363 4.70 12.41 -2.78
CA GLN A 363 4.29 13.80 -2.65
C GLN A 363 3.12 14.13 -3.57
N ARG A 364 2.17 14.91 -3.06
CA ARG A 364 1.03 15.47 -3.80
C ARG A 364 1.03 16.98 -3.65
N GLY A 365 0.88 17.70 -4.76
CA GLY A 365 1.00 19.16 -4.73
C GLY A 365 2.42 19.60 -4.36
N ASP A 366 2.52 20.68 -3.65
CA ASP A 366 3.81 21.29 -3.28
C ASP A 366 4.54 20.56 -2.16
N GLY A 367 3.88 19.57 -1.53
CA GLY A 367 4.48 18.81 -0.43
C GLY A 367 4.72 19.63 0.84
N GLU A 368 3.95 20.68 1.04
CA GLU A 368 4.09 21.60 2.18
C GLU A 368 3.74 20.96 3.52
N PHE A 369 2.96 19.88 3.51
CA PHE A 369 2.48 19.20 4.70
C PHE A 369 3.15 17.83 4.82
N PRO A 370 4.37 17.75 5.38
CA PRO A 370 5.04 16.47 5.56
C PRO A 370 4.35 15.64 6.66
N GLY A 371 4.13 14.36 6.37
CA GLY A 371 3.78 13.36 7.36
C GLY A 371 5.02 12.74 7.99
N GLU A 372 4.80 11.81 8.88
CA GLU A 372 5.87 11.04 9.51
C GLU A 372 6.59 10.13 8.50
N ASP A 373 7.88 9.94 8.67
CA ASP A 373 8.66 8.98 7.91
C ASP A 373 8.22 7.55 8.27
N ILE A 374 7.92 6.77 7.26
CA ILE A 374 7.50 5.37 7.40
C ILE A 374 8.71 4.48 7.17
N SER A 375 9.00 3.61 8.12
CA SER A 375 10.06 2.61 7.99
C SER A 375 9.48 1.22 8.26
N ASP A 376 9.47 0.37 7.25
CA ASP A 376 8.92 -0.98 7.36
C ASP A 376 9.83 -1.99 6.63
N PRO A 377 10.39 -2.99 7.36
CA PRO A 377 11.31 -3.97 6.79
C PRO A 377 10.67 -4.90 5.76
N LEU A 378 9.34 -5.00 5.70
CA LEU A 378 8.62 -5.79 4.70
C LEU A 378 8.58 -5.11 3.33
N LEU A 379 8.79 -3.78 3.28
CA LEU A 379 8.71 -2.99 2.06
C LEU A 379 10.03 -3.02 1.29
N ALA A 380 10.25 -4.07 0.52
CA ALA A 380 11.46 -4.21 -0.31
C ALA A 380 11.31 -3.70 -1.73
N THR A 381 10.08 -3.54 -2.24
CA THR A 381 9.83 -3.11 -3.61
C THR A 381 9.24 -1.71 -3.69
N THR A 382 9.44 -1.06 -4.81
CA THR A 382 8.91 0.27 -5.09
C THR A 382 7.40 0.29 -5.08
N GLU A 383 6.77 -0.69 -5.70
CA GLU A 383 5.31 -0.77 -5.81
C GLU A 383 4.65 -0.83 -4.42
N ALA A 384 5.23 -1.61 -3.49
CA ALA A 384 4.72 -1.70 -2.13
C ALA A 384 4.91 -0.38 -1.37
N LYS A 385 6.08 0.28 -1.50
CA LYS A 385 6.33 1.61 -0.92
C LYS A 385 5.41 2.67 -1.49
N LEU A 386 5.15 2.62 -2.81
CA LEU A 386 4.20 3.49 -3.50
C LEU A 386 2.79 3.33 -2.96
N SER A 387 2.36 2.08 -2.83
CA SER A 387 1.05 1.75 -2.29
C SER A 387 0.88 2.30 -0.87
N ARG A 388 1.90 2.09 -0.02
CA ARG A 388 1.92 2.63 1.35
C ARG A 388 1.89 4.16 1.36
N GLY A 389 2.78 4.82 0.64
CA GLY A 389 2.85 6.28 0.62
C GLY A 389 1.58 6.93 0.06
N ARG A 390 0.95 6.32 -0.95
CA ARG A 390 -0.35 6.75 -1.46
C ARG A 390 -1.44 6.64 -0.40
N ALA A 391 -1.50 5.52 0.32
CA ALA A 391 -2.50 5.30 1.35
C ALA A 391 -2.39 6.34 2.47
N GLU A 392 -1.16 6.70 2.87
CA GLU A 392 -0.92 7.73 3.89
C GLU A 392 -1.32 9.13 3.43
N ILE A 393 -0.98 9.50 2.18
CA ILE A 393 -1.38 10.79 1.62
C ILE A 393 -2.90 10.88 1.47
N ASP A 394 -3.56 9.81 1.01
CA ASP A 394 -5.02 9.78 0.89
C ASP A 394 -5.70 9.83 2.28
N ALA A 395 -5.10 9.19 3.31
CA ALA A 395 -5.59 9.27 4.69
C ALA A 395 -5.36 10.65 5.33
N GLY A 396 -4.31 11.36 4.90
CA GLY A 396 -3.97 12.71 5.35
C GLY A 396 -4.74 13.84 4.65
N GLU A 397 -5.66 13.52 3.73
CA GLU A 397 -6.52 14.53 3.13
C GLU A 397 -7.55 15.07 4.13
N ASP A 398 -7.99 16.30 3.91
CA ASP A 398 -9.07 16.91 4.69
C ASP A 398 -10.41 16.30 4.28
N LEU A 399 -10.86 15.31 5.03
CA LEU A 399 -12.07 14.56 4.75
C LEU A 399 -13.15 14.83 5.80
N GLN A 400 -14.35 15.07 5.30
CA GLN A 400 -15.57 15.18 6.10
C GLN A 400 -16.21 13.81 6.28
N GLU A 401 -16.69 13.52 7.49
CA GLU A 401 -17.43 12.30 7.81
C GLU A 401 -18.93 12.56 7.70
N VAL A 402 -19.63 11.67 7.02
CA VAL A 402 -21.08 11.75 6.80
C VAL A 402 -21.71 10.41 7.16
N SER A 403 -22.61 10.42 8.12
CA SER A 403 -23.45 9.26 8.45
C SER A 403 -24.78 9.38 7.73
N LEU A 404 -25.15 8.36 7.00
CA LEU A 404 -26.40 8.27 6.24
C LEU A 404 -27.24 7.10 6.73
N THR A 405 -28.55 7.23 6.72
CA THR A 405 -29.46 6.10 6.89
C THR A 405 -30.49 6.11 5.75
N CYS A 406 -30.69 4.98 5.12
CA CYS A 406 -31.60 4.84 3.98
C CYS A 406 -32.41 3.54 4.07
N VAL A 407 -33.36 3.36 3.15
CA VAL A 407 -33.97 2.06 2.92
C VAL A 407 -32.90 1.05 2.53
N HIS A 408 -33.17 -0.24 2.73
CA HIS A 408 -32.19 -1.29 2.48
C HIS A 408 -31.52 -1.17 1.11
N ARG A 409 -30.18 -1.22 1.14
CA ARG A 409 -29.36 -1.17 -0.05
C ARG A 409 -28.42 -2.37 -0.07
N PRO A 410 -28.70 -3.38 -0.90
CA PRO A 410 -27.83 -4.56 -1.01
C PRO A 410 -26.54 -4.24 -1.76
N GLY A 411 -25.50 -5.05 -1.53
CA GLY A 411 -24.21 -5.00 -2.23
C GLY A 411 -23.30 -3.84 -1.82
N VAL A 412 -23.64 -3.08 -0.77
CA VAL A 412 -22.79 -2.02 -0.24
C VAL A 412 -21.71 -2.59 0.67
N SER A 413 -20.47 -2.13 0.48
CA SER A 413 -19.35 -2.50 1.35
C SER A 413 -18.32 -1.39 1.48
N PRO A 414 -17.51 -1.38 2.54
CA PRO A 414 -16.45 -0.39 2.72
C PRO A 414 -15.48 -0.34 1.53
N GLY A 415 -14.95 0.86 1.22
CA GLY A 415 -14.06 1.09 0.09
C GLY A 415 -14.75 1.46 -1.22
N GLN A 416 -16.04 1.20 -1.37
CA GLN A 416 -16.81 1.59 -2.56
C GLN A 416 -17.05 3.10 -2.60
N ILE A 417 -17.25 3.64 -3.81
CA ILE A 417 -17.63 5.03 -4.03
C ILE A 417 -19.16 5.13 -4.18
N VAL A 418 -19.75 5.99 -3.38
CA VAL A 418 -21.18 6.33 -3.48
C VAL A 418 -21.36 7.75 -3.97
N GLU A 419 -22.42 7.98 -4.73
CA GLU A 419 -22.89 9.30 -5.12
C GLU A 419 -24.21 9.59 -4.41
N ILE A 420 -24.29 10.75 -3.77
CA ILE A 420 -25.45 11.20 -3.01
C ILE A 420 -26.06 12.40 -3.72
N HIS A 421 -27.32 12.29 -4.07
CA HIS A 421 -28.15 13.40 -4.56
C HIS A 421 -29.03 13.92 -3.42
N ASP A 422 -28.57 14.99 -2.78
CA ASP A 422 -29.21 15.68 -1.67
C ASP A 422 -30.04 16.83 -2.26
N ALA A 423 -31.26 16.53 -2.63
CA ALA A 423 -32.16 17.51 -3.26
C ALA A 423 -32.58 18.62 -2.28
N LEU A 424 -32.67 18.29 -0.98
CA LEU A 424 -33.02 19.25 0.06
C LEU A 424 -31.97 20.38 0.19
N MET A 425 -30.69 20.01 0.08
CA MET A 425 -29.58 20.95 0.11
C MET A 425 -29.16 21.42 -1.29
N GLY A 426 -29.82 20.96 -2.35
CA GLY A 426 -29.54 21.34 -3.73
C GLY A 426 -28.15 20.94 -4.22
N ARG A 427 -27.59 19.84 -3.74
CA ARG A 427 -26.23 19.43 -4.03
C ARG A 427 -26.12 17.93 -4.34
N SER A 428 -25.09 17.58 -5.13
CA SER A 428 -24.68 16.19 -5.34
C SER A 428 -23.20 16.08 -5.03
N TRP A 429 -22.82 14.97 -4.41
CA TRP A 429 -21.43 14.72 -4.02
C TRP A 429 -21.11 13.24 -4.00
N ARG A 430 -19.81 12.91 -4.04
CA ARG A 430 -19.30 11.54 -3.98
C ARG A 430 -18.38 11.37 -2.79
N GLY A 431 -18.36 10.15 -2.27
CA GLY A 431 -17.50 9.79 -1.16
C GLY A 431 -17.22 8.30 -1.11
N LYS A 432 -16.25 7.93 -0.30
CA LYS A 432 -15.87 6.54 -0.03
C LYS A 432 -16.64 6.02 1.18
N LEU A 433 -17.25 4.85 1.04
CA LEU A 433 -17.84 4.12 2.17
C LEU A 433 -16.72 3.64 3.12
N THR A 434 -16.88 3.95 4.39
CA THR A 434 -16.00 3.49 5.48
C THR A 434 -16.72 2.55 6.44
N GLY A 435 -18.04 2.52 6.42
CA GLY A 435 -18.82 1.62 7.23
C GLY A 435 -20.19 1.35 6.64
N VAL A 436 -20.71 0.17 6.91
CA VAL A 436 -22.06 -0.24 6.55
C VAL A 436 -22.69 -1.00 7.70
N ALA A 437 -23.96 -0.72 7.99
CA ALA A 437 -24.74 -1.49 8.94
C ALA A 437 -26.15 -1.71 8.37
N HIS A 438 -26.61 -2.94 8.47
CA HIS A 438 -27.97 -3.33 8.12
C HIS A 438 -28.77 -3.63 9.39
N GLU A 439 -29.99 -3.17 9.45
CA GLU A 439 -30.91 -3.46 10.54
C GLU A 439 -32.26 -3.93 9.99
N ALA A 440 -32.68 -5.09 10.43
CA ALA A 440 -33.98 -5.65 10.09
C ALA A 440 -34.85 -5.76 11.36
N ILE A 441 -36.00 -5.10 11.36
CA ILE A 441 -37.00 -5.16 12.44
C ILE A 441 -38.37 -5.44 11.80
N GLY A 442 -38.90 -6.65 12.00
CA GLY A 442 -40.10 -7.11 11.31
C GLY A 442 -39.94 -7.02 9.79
N PRO A 443 -40.87 -6.35 9.07
CA PRO A 443 -40.78 -6.25 7.59
C PRO A 443 -39.87 -5.10 7.11
N ARG A 444 -39.37 -4.27 8.02
CA ARG A 444 -38.53 -3.12 7.65
C ARG A 444 -37.06 -3.48 7.72
N ILE A 445 -36.37 -3.18 6.63
CA ILE A 445 -34.89 -3.28 6.57
C ILE A 445 -34.36 -1.88 6.24
N THR A 446 -33.37 -1.42 7.00
CA THR A 446 -32.65 -0.17 6.79
C THR A 446 -31.16 -0.41 6.64
N THR A 447 -30.48 0.48 5.93
CA THR A 447 -29.03 0.48 5.80
C THR A 447 -28.48 1.81 6.30
N SER A 448 -27.54 1.76 7.22
CA SER A 448 -26.75 2.90 7.67
C SER A 448 -25.37 2.83 7.04
N LEU A 449 -24.89 3.97 6.56
CA LEU A 449 -23.64 4.10 5.81
C LEU A 449 -22.77 5.18 6.48
N GLU A 450 -21.51 4.88 6.69
CA GLU A 450 -20.49 5.86 7.04
C GLU A 450 -19.69 6.19 5.77
N VAL A 451 -19.61 7.47 5.44
CA VAL A 451 -19.00 7.95 4.20
C VAL A 451 -17.99 9.03 4.49
N GLN A 452 -16.82 8.93 3.89
CA GLN A 452 -15.86 10.02 3.83
C GLN A 452 -15.99 10.76 2.50
N ARG A 453 -16.05 12.08 2.53
CA ARG A 453 -16.08 12.93 1.32
C ARG A 453 -15.10 14.10 1.42
N VAL A 454 -14.72 14.63 0.28
CA VAL A 454 -13.96 15.88 0.22
C VAL A 454 -14.96 17.02 0.51
N PRO A 455 -14.65 17.94 1.45
CA PRO A 455 -15.49 19.11 1.71
C PRO A 455 -15.71 19.93 0.43
N ALA A 456 -16.92 20.46 0.25
CA ALA A 456 -17.14 21.44 -0.80
C ALA A 456 -16.24 22.66 -0.54
N ARG A 457 -15.43 23.06 -1.51
CA ARG A 457 -14.70 24.32 -1.41
C ARG A 457 -15.72 25.45 -1.44
N SER A 458 -15.77 26.23 -0.37
CA SER A 458 -16.55 27.47 -0.27
C SER A 458 -16.03 28.52 -1.24
#